data_f80ed7a252a4a8c16676c362ad92d981
#
_entry.id   f80ed7a252a4a8c16676c362ad92d981
#
_cell.length_a   1.000
_cell.length_b   1.000
_cell.length_c   1.000
_cell.angle_alpha   90.00
_cell.angle_beta   90.00
_cell.angle_gamma   90.00
#
_symmetry.space_group_name_H-M   'P 1'
#
loop_
_entity.id
_entity.type
_entity.pdbx_description
1 polymer ?
#
loop_
_entity_poly.entity_id
_entity_poly.type
_entity_poly.pdbx_seq_one_letter_code
_entity_poly.pdbx_strand_id
1 'polypeptide(L)'
;MSIRFEELDYQTTPLGDISLRRRSEPRFDNIILYEVKLGDEFLMSSLFTESEIQLAKLGLNALKKYNYKNELDIVVGGLGLGYTAVAALEDPAVKTLRIIEVMEPVINWHQQGLVPLGKKLTSDPRCTLVHADFFEVATSFNGSFDRADPDKQVHAVLLDIDHSPSHWLNKSNCSFYTVSALENMSRKILPGGIFGVWSNDPPDAEFINLLEKVFESAESQVVSFPNPYTDGESSCTVYLAYKMMCMEQPSRIETEKKTL
;
A
#
# COMPACT_ATOMS: atom_id res chain seq x y z
N MET A 1 27.96 -22.76 -4.42
CA MET A 1 26.93 -23.78 -4.17
C MET A 1 25.59 -23.18 -4.55
N SER A 2 24.86 -23.79 -5.47
CA SER A 2 23.52 -23.31 -5.84
C SER A 2 22.53 -23.66 -4.72
N ILE A 3 21.88 -22.67 -4.15
CA ILE A 3 20.74 -22.88 -3.24
C ILE A 3 19.64 -23.48 -4.11
N ARG A 4 19.23 -24.72 -3.86
CA ARG A 4 18.09 -25.31 -4.55
C ARG A 4 16.78 -24.88 -3.90
N PHE A 5 16.72 -24.98 -2.56
CA PHE A 5 15.59 -24.59 -1.72
C PHE A 5 16.09 -24.46 -0.27
N GLU A 6 15.60 -23.42 0.42
CA GLU A 6 15.86 -23.19 1.83
C GLU A 6 14.66 -22.50 2.46
N GLU A 7 14.14 -23.05 3.55
CA GLU A 7 13.21 -22.37 4.42
C GLU A 7 14.00 -21.52 5.40
N LEU A 8 13.83 -20.20 5.32
CA LEU A 8 14.56 -19.23 6.13
C LEU A 8 13.92 -19.02 7.49
N ASP A 9 12.58 -19.09 7.53
CA ASP A 9 11.79 -18.96 8.75
C ASP A 9 10.41 -19.60 8.57
N TYR A 10 9.87 -20.13 9.68
CA TYR A 10 8.52 -20.66 9.78
C TYR A 10 7.96 -20.34 11.15
N GLN A 11 6.79 -19.71 11.21
CA GLN A 11 6.15 -19.31 12.48
C GLN A 11 4.63 -19.48 12.40
N THR A 12 4.03 -19.93 13.51
CA THR A 12 2.58 -19.95 13.67
C THR A 12 2.11 -18.58 14.15
N THR A 13 1.12 -18.01 13.45
CA THR A 13 0.51 -16.72 13.79
C THR A 13 -0.99 -16.88 13.99
N PRO A 14 -1.70 -15.89 14.57
CA PRO A 14 -3.16 -15.90 14.66
C PRO A 14 -3.87 -15.99 13.30
N LEU A 15 -3.21 -15.60 12.20
CA LEU A 15 -3.74 -15.66 10.84
C LEU A 15 -3.41 -16.98 10.13
N GLY A 16 -2.59 -17.84 10.74
CA GLY A 16 -2.11 -19.09 10.19
C GLY A 16 -0.59 -19.20 10.20
N ASP A 17 -0.08 -20.31 9.71
CA ASP A 17 1.36 -20.56 9.63
C ASP A 17 1.97 -19.75 8.51
N ILE A 18 2.95 -18.91 8.82
CA ILE A 18 3.67 -18.11 7.83
C ILE A 18 5.08 -18.65 7.63
N SER A 19 5.53 -18.71 6.39
CA SER A 19 6.90 -19.12 6.06
C SER A 19 7.55 -18.17 5.06
N LEU A 20 8.84 -17.92 5.30
CA LEU A 20 9.76 -17.29 4.37
C LEU A 20 10.72 -18.33 3.81
N ARG A 21 10.81 -18.42 2.52
CA ARG A 21 11.72 -19.33 1.85
C ARG A 21 12.45 -18.67 0.69
N ARG A 22 13.59 -19.21 0.33
CA ARG A 22 14.30 -18.84 -0.89
C ARG A 22 14.67 -20.07 -1.70
N ARG A 23 14.66 -19.91 -3.00
CA ARG A 23 15.06 -20.97 -3.94
C ARG A 23 15.76 -20.41 -5.16
N SER A 24 16.58 -21.22 -5.80
CA SER A 24 17.08 -20.89 -7.13
C SER A 24 16.06 -21.32 -8.19
N GLU A 25 15.87 -20.48 -9.21
CA GLU A 25 15.02 -20.79 -10.36
C GLU A 25 15.89 -21.13 -11.58
N PRO A 26 16.02 -22.42 -11.94
CA PRO A 26 16.91 -22.84 -13.02
C PRO A 26 16.54 -22.29 -14.40
N ARG A 27 15.25 -21.96 -14.63
CA ARG A 27 14.78 -21.39 -15.90
C ARG A 27 15.31 -19.97 -16.14
N PHE A 28 15.77 -19.28 -15.08
CA PHE A 28 16.22 -17.89 -15.12
C PHE A 28 17.63 -17.79 -14.55
N ASP A 29 18.58 -18.50 -15.15
CA ASP A 29 20.00 -18.47 -14.79
C ASP A 29 20.28 -18.69 -13.29
N ASN A 30 19.44 -19.48 -12.62
CA ASN A 30 19.51 -19.76 -11.20
C ASN A 30 19.40 -18.50 -10.30
N ILE A 31 18.64 -17.48 -10.71
CA ILE A 31 18.35 -16.35 -9.80
C ILE A 31 17.75 -16.87 -8.50
N ILE A 32 18.01 -16.16 -7.43
CA ILE A 32 17.44 -16.48 -6.11
C ILE A 32 16.12 -15.77 -5.96
N LEU A 33 15.04 -16.54 -5.79
CA LEU A 33 13.72 -16.04 -5.50
C LEU A 33 13.43 -16.15 -4.00
N TYR A 34 12.80 -15.12 -3.46
CA TYR A 34 12.22 -15.12 -2.12
C TYR A 34 10.72 -15.25 -2.24
N GLU A 35 10.13 -16.08 -1.42
CA GLU A 35 8.71 -16.41 -1.46
C GLU A 35 8.13 -16.42 -0.04
N VAL A 36 6.93 -15.85 0.10
CA VAL A 36 6.16 -15.85 1.34
C VAL A 36 4.89 -16.67 1.15
N LYS A 37 4.61 -17.56 2.11
CA LYS A 37 3.38 -18.33 2.17
C LYS A 37 2.69 -18.14 3.51
N LEU A 38 1.35 -18.18 3.47
CA LEU A 38 0.49 -18.24 4.66
C LEU A 38 -0.35 -19.53 4.56
N GLY A 39 -0.04 -20.52 5.38
CA GLY A 39 -0.58 -21.87 5.21
C GLY A 39 -0.25 -22.43 3.83
N ASP A 40 -1.29 -22.85 3.10
CA ASP A 40 -1.14 -23.34 1.72
C ASP A 40 -1.13 -22.21 0.68
N GLU A 41 -1.49 -20.99 1.08
CA GLU A 41 -1.62 -19.86 0.18
C GLU A 41 -0.25 -19.23 -0.13
N PHE A 42 -0.02 -18.99 -1.42
CA PHE A 42 1.16 -18.30 -1.90
C PHE A 42 0.88 -16.80 -1.93
N LEU A 43 1.52 -16.02 -1.05
CA LEU A 43 1.24 -14.60 -0.93
C LEU A 43 2.01 -13.78 -1.97
N MET A 44 3.33 -13.99 -2.07
CA MET A 44 4.15 -13.20 -2.97
C MET A 44 5.50 -13.84 -3.29
N SER A 45 6.11 -13.36 -4.37
CA SER A 45 7.45 -13.73 -4.81
C SER A 45 8.24 -12.50 -5.24
N SER A 46 9.55 -12.53 -5.03
CA SER A 46 10.45 -11.51 -5.57
C SER A 46 10.63 -11.57 -7.11
N LEU A 47 9.92 -12.45 -7.80
CA LEU A 47 9.91 -12.52 -9.26
C LEU A 47 8.93 -11.52 -9.89
N PHE A 48 7.77 -11.36 -9.30
CA PHE A 48 6.70 -10.49 -9.80
C PHE A 48 6.51 -9.33 -8.83
N THR A 49 7.07 -8.18 -9.15
CA THR A 49 7.12 -7.02 -8.25
C THR A 49 6.64 -5.74 -8.92
N GLU A 50 6.30 -5.83 -10.21
CA GLU A 50 5.93 -4.64 -11.00
C GLU A 50 4.64 -4.00 -10.48
N SER A 51 3.68 -4.80 -10.05
CA SER A 51 2.41 -4.31 -9.52
C SER A 51 2.57 -3.46 -8.26
N GLU A 52 3.38 -3.93 -7.32
CA GLU A 52 3.68 -3.24 -6.06
C GLU A 52 4.45 -1.94 -6.34
N ILE A 53 5.41 -2.00 -7.26
CA ILE A 53 6.18 -0.83 -7.69
C ILE A 53 5.25 0.20 -8.36
N GLN A 54 4.32 -0.24 -9.21
CA GLN A 54 3.40 0.65 -9.91
C GLN A 54 2.34 1.24 -8.98
N LEU A 55 1.88 0.51 -7.97
CA LEU A 55 1.00 1.07 -6.95
C LEU A 55 1.60 2.33 -6.33
N ALA A 56 2.87 2.27 -5.92
CA ALA A 56 3.57 3.41 -5.36
C ALA A 56 3.77 4.53 -6.40
N LYS A 57 4.29 4.22 -7.58
CA LYS A 57 4.59 5.21 -8.62
C LYS A 57 3.33 5.94 -9.10
N LEU A 58 2.25 5.21 -9.36
CA LEU A 58 0.99 5.79 -9.83
C LEU A 58 0.34 6.64 -8.74
N GLY A 59 0.33 6.16 -7.48
CA GLY A 59 -0.19 6.92 -6.34
C GLY A 59 0.57 8.23 -6.13
N LEU A 60 1.90 8.20 -6.12
CA LEU A 60 2.71 9.41 -5.94
C LEU A 60 2.61 10.38 -7.14
N ASN A 61 2.51 9.86 -8.37
CA ASN A 61 2.30 10.70 -9.54
C ASN A 61 0.92 11.37 -9.53
N ALA A 62 -0.09 10.69 -8.99
CA ALA A 62 -1.43 11.25 -8.85
C ALA A 62 -1.45 12.46 -7.90
N LEU A 63 -0.67 12.48 -6.82
CA LEU A 63 -0.53 13.62 -5.91
C LEU A 63 -0.03 14.88 -6.62
N LYS A 64 0.79 14.74 -7.65
CA LYS A 64 1.35 15.89 -8.40
C LYS A 64 0.26 16.69 -9.14
N LYS A 65 -0.89 16.07 -9.46
CA LYS A 65 -2.06 16.75 -10.06
C LYS A 65 -2.62 17.83 -9.11
N TYR A 66 -2.49 17.64 -7.80
CA TYR A 66 -2.98 18.55 -6.76
C TYR A 66 -1.87 19.41 -6.13
N ASN A 67 -0.75 19.62 -6.84
CA ASN A 67 0.42 20.39 -6.39
C ASN A 67 1.17 19.85 -5.17
N TYR A 68 0.90 18.64 -4.72
CA TYR A 68 1.72 17.97 -3.72
C TYR A 68 3.05 17.52 -4.34
N LYS A 69 4.14 18.23 -4.05
CA LYS A 69 5.45 18.02 -4.68
C LYS A 69 6.59 17.72 -3.71
N ASN A 70 6.39 18.04 -2.43
CA ASN A 70 7.41 17.91 -1.39
C ASN A 70 6.77 17.55 -0.06
N GLU A 71 7.58 17.02 0.85
CA GLU A 71 7.22 16.75 2.24
C GLU A 71 6.02 15.77 2.38
N LEU A 72 5.97 14.76 1.51
CA LEU A 72 4.86 13.83 1.48
C LEU A 72 4.91 12.85 2.66
N ASP A 73 3.82 12.76 3.40
CA ASP A 73 3.56 11.73 4.40
C ASP A 73 2.76 10.59 3.73
N ILE A 74 3.32 9.40 3.67
CA ILE A 74 2.76 8.24 2.99
C ILE A 74 2.52 7.10 3.97
N VAL A 75 1.42 6.39 3.78
CA VAL A 75 1.14 5.14 4.49
C VAL A 75 1.03 4.00 3.48
N VAL A 76 1.66 2.88 3.81
CA VAL A 76 1.50 1.61 3.10
C VAL A 76 0.84 0.62 4.05
N GLY A 77 -0.27 0.03 3.62
CA GLY A 77 -0.91 -1.10 4.28
C GLY A 77 -0.38 -2.39 3.67
N GLY A 78 0.30 -3.21 4.48
CA GLY A 78 1.03 -4.39 4.05
C GLY A 78 2.51 -4.12 3.82
N LEU A 79 3.37 -4.98 4.36
CA LEU A 79 4.83 -4.90 4.19
C LEU A 79 5.34 -5.91 3.15
N GLY A 80 4.89 -7.16 3.24
CA GLY A 80 5.33 -8.24 2.37
C GLY A 80 6.85 -8.30 2.23
N LEU A 81 7.37 -8.32 0.98
CA LEU A 81 8.79 -8.21 0.70
C LEU A 81 9.30 -6.76 0.56
N GLY A 82 8.41 -5.76 0.65
CA GLY A 82 8.77 -4.34 0.76
C GLY A 82 8.85 -3.57 -0.56
N TYR A 83 8.37 -4.10 -1.67
CA TYR A 83 8.53 -3.47 -2.98
C TYR A 83 7.74 -2.17 -3.13
N THR A 84 6.48 -2.13 -2.68
CA THR A 84 5.66 -0.90 -2.64
C THR A 84 6.34 0.19 -1.82
N ALA A 85 6.84 -0.17 -0.64
CA ALA A 85 7.49 0.76 0.28
C ALA A 85 8.80 1.32 -0.28
N VAL A 86 9.64 0.46 -0.86
CA VAL A 86 10.90 0.89 -1.48
C VAL A 86 10.63 1.80 -2.67
N ALA A 87 9.66 1.47 -3.52
CA ALA A 87 9.29 2.29 -4.67
C ALA A 87 8.77 3.67 -4.22
N ALA A 88 8.03 3.74 -3.11
CA ALA A 88 7.60 5.01 -2.54
C ALA A 88 8.80 5.86 -2.05
N LEU A 89 9.78 5.26 -1.38
CA LEU A 89 10.98 5.96 -0.88
C LEU A 89 11.93 6.42 -1.99
N GLU A 90 11.81 5.90 -3.21
CA GLU A 90 12.58 6.37 -4.37
C GLU A 90 12.15 7.78 -4.82
N ASP A 91 10.94 8.23 -4.48
CA ASP A 91 10.55 9.62 -4.70
C ASP A 91 11.15 10.51 -3.59
N PRO A 92 12.01 11.49 -3.94
CA PRO A 92 12.61 12.37 -2.95
C PRO A 92 11.62 13.31 -2.26
N ALA A 93 10.40 13.44 -2.79
CA ALA A 93 9.33 14.21 -2.17
C ALA A 93 8.77 13.54 -0.91
N VAL A 94 8.99 12.23 -0.72
CA VAL A 94 8.53 11.51 0.46
C VAL A 94 9.36 11.90 1.67
N LYS A 95 8.68 12.49 2.65
CA LYS A 95 9.25 12.92 3.94
C LYS A 95 9.14 11.81 4.98
N THR A 96 7.97 11.18 5.07
CA THR A 96 7.75 10.05 5.97
C THR A 96 7.01 8.92 5.27
N LEU A 97 7.41 7.71 5.53
CA LEU A 97 6.74 6.49 5.11
C LEU A 97 6.42 5.64 6.34
N ARG A 98 5.15 5.36 6.56
CA ARG A 98 4.72 4.46 7.62
C ARG A 98 4.13 3.20 7.01
N ILE A 99 4.66 2.04 7.37
CA ILE A 99 4.22 0.75 6.85
C ILE A 99 3.53 0.03 8.00
N ILE A 100 2.26 -0.34 7.80
CA ILE A 100 1.46 -1.03 8.80
C ILE A 100 1.35 -2.49 8.41
N GLU A 101 1.87 -3.36 9.26
CA GLU A 101 1.93 -4.80 9.05
C GLU A 101 1.41 -5.53 10.30
N VAL A 102 0.49 -6.47 10.11
CA VAL A 102 -0.12 -7.23 11.21
C VAL A 102 0.72 -8.43 11.62
N MET A 103 1.53 -8.98 10.72
CA MET A 103 2.35 -10.15 10.97
C MET A 103 3.73 -9.76 11.49
N GLU A 104 3.94 -9.90 12.78
CA GLU A 104 5.23 -9.63 13.43
C GLU A 104 6.41 -10.37 12.78
N PRO A 105 6.30 -11.65 12.34
CA PRO A 105 7.37 -12.32 11.62
C PRO A 105 7.83 -11.57 10.38
N VAL A 106 6.91 -10.99 9.59
CA VAL A 106 7.24 -10.22 8.38
C VAL A 106 8.09 -9.00 8.74
N ILE A 107 7.73 -8.28 9.79
CA ILE A 107 8.53 -7.14 10.31
C ILE A 107 9.92 -7.62 10.73
N ASN A 108 9.99 -8.71 11.47
CA ASN A 108 11.24 -9.29 11.95
C ASN A 108 12.18 -9.72 10.82
N TRP A 109 11.65 -10.26 9.72
CA TRP A 109 12.46 -10.62 8.55
C TRP A 109 13.16 -9.42 7.92
N HIS A 110 12.48 -8.28 7.87
CA HIS A 110 13.07 -7.03 7.40
C HIS A 110 14.15 -6.51 8.36
N GLN A 111 13.87 -6.50 9.67
CA GLN A 111 14.81 -6.03 10.70
C GLN A 111 16.07 -6.89 10.78
N GLN A 112 15.93 -8.20 10.61
CA GLN A 112 17.04 -9.15 10.59
C GLN A 112 17.77 -9.20 9.25
N GLY A 113 17.23 -8.58 8.20
CA GLY A 113 17.81 -8.60 6.85
C GLY A 113 17.71 -9.96 6.16
N LEU A 114 16.70 -10.76 6.50
CA LEU A 114 16.43 -12.05 5.86
C LEU A 114 15.82 -11.88 4.47
N VAL A 115 15.18 -10.75 4.19
CA VAL A 115 14.57 -10.41 2.90
C VAL A 115 15.43 -9.41 2.13
N PRO A 116 15.38 -9.39 0.77
CA PRO A 116 16.29 -8.59 -0.04
C PRO A 116 16.27 -7.10 0.27
N LEU A 117 15.08 -6.54 0.54
CA LEU A 117 14.88 -5.12 0.76
C LEU A 117 14.91 -4.70 2.24
N GLY A 118 15.05 -5.66 3.17
CA GLY A 118 14.95 -5.43 4.60
C GLY A 118 15.87 -4.31 5.09
N LYS A 119 17.16 -4.38 4.78
CA LYS A 119 18.14 -3.36 5.17
C LYS A 119 17.87 -1.99 4.52
N LYS A 120 17.39 -1.96 3.27
CA LYS A 120 17.06 -0.71 2.57
C LYS A 120 15.94 0.04 3.29
N LEU A 121 14.91 -0.68 3.75
CA LEU A 121 13.79 -0.09 4.50
C LEU A 121 14.18 0.29 5.93
N THR A 122 14.83 -0.62 6.66
CA THR A 122 15.12 -0.41 8.09
C THR A 122 16.23 0.61 8.35
N SER A 123 17.06 0.93 7.35
CA SER A 123 18.09 1.98 7.45
C SER A 123 17.65 3.35 6.94
N ASP A 124 16.51 3.45 6.25
CA ASP A 124 16.00 4.75 5.77
C ASP A 124 15.32 5.49 6.94
N PRO A 125 15.83 6.66 7.35
CA PRO A 125 15.26 7.40 8.49
C PRO A 125 13.83 7.88 8.27
N ARG A 126 13.35 7.90 7.04
CA ARG A 126 11.98 8.25 6.68
C ARG A 126 10.99 7.11 6.92
N CYS A 127 11.49 5.87 7.01
CA CYS A 127 10.69 4.65 7.08
C CYS A 127 10.42 4.22 8.53
N THR A 128 9.17 3.95 8.86
CA THR A 128 8.75 3.38 10.14
C THR A 128 7.90 2.14 9.91
N LEU A 129 8.33 1.00 10.46
CA LEU A 129 7.53 -0.22 10.50
C LEU A 129 6.63 -0.20 11.74
N VAL A 130 5.34 -0.41 11.55
CA VAL A 130 4.32 -0.37 12.62
C VAL A 130 3.63 -1.73 12.70
N HIS A 131 3.78 -2.42 13.83
CA HIS A 131 3.04 -3.65 14.11
C HIS A 131 1.62 -3.30 14.52
N ALA A 132 0.66 -3.43 13.61
CA ALA A 132 -0.76 -3.19 13.83
C ALA A 132 -1.60 -3.80 12.70
N ASP A 133 -2.89 -3.98 12.93
CA ASP A 133 -3.86 -4.27 11.87
C ASP A 133 -4.19 -2.98 11.10
N PHE A 134 -3.87 -2.97 9.81
CA PHE A 134 -4.14 -1.82 8.94
C PHE A 134 -5.64 -1.50 8.90
N PHE A 135 -6.50 -2.51 8.79
CA PHE A 135 -7.93 -2.31 8.65
C PHE A 135 -8.55 -1.72 9.92
N GLU A 136 -8.11 -2.17 11.10
CA GLU A 136 -8.53 -1.58 12.37
C GLU A 136 -8.10 -0.12 12.48
N VAL A 137 -6.85 0.19 12.15
CA VAL A 137 -6.33 1.57 12.19
C VAL A 137 -7.04 2.46 11.16
N ALA A 138 -7.22 1.98 9.93
CA ALA A 138 -7.83 2.73 8.85
C ALA A 138 -9.29 3.07 9.13
N THR A 139 -10.06 2.12 9.67
CA THR A 139 -11.50 2.27 9.90
C THR A 139 -11.87 2.88 11.24
N SER A 140 -10.92 3.02 12.18
CA SER A 140 -11.16 3.67 13.48
C SER A 140 -11.72 5.07 13.28
N PHE A 141 -12.79 5.41 14.01
CA PHE A 141 -13.43 6.73 13.91
C PHE A 141 -12.51 7.85 14.42
N ASN A 142 -11.80 7.58 15.51
CA ASN A 142 -10.85 8.52 16.12
C ASN A 142 -9.41 8.08 15.85
N GLY A 143 -8.51 9.07 15.73
CA GLY A 143 -7.09 8.83 15.55
C GLY A 143 -6.66 8.80 14.09
N SER A 144 -5.37 8.72 13.89
CA SER A 144 -4.68 8.74 12.60
C SER A 144 -3.86 7.46 12.40
N PHE A 145 -3.11 7.40 11.33
CA PHE A 145 -2.06 6.38 11.13
C PHE A 145 -0.82 6.62 12.01
N ASP A 146 -0.76 7.76 12.71
CA ASP A 146 0.31 8.11 13.65
C ASP A 146 -0.24 8.15 15.09
N ARG A 147 0.09 7.15 15.89
CA ARG A 147 -0.35 7.11 17.31
C ARG A 147 0.13 8.30 18.13
N ALA A 148 1.23 8.94 17.73
CA ALA A 148 1.78 10.10 18.41
C ALA A 148 1.06 11.41 18.06
N ASP A 149 0.36 11.44 16.92
CA ASP A 149 -0.41 12.59 16.44
C ASP A 149 -1.77 12.11 15.92
N PRO A 150 -2.80 12.03 16.78
CA PRO A 150 -4.11 11.49 16.42
C PRO A 150 -4.85 12.27 15.34
N ASP A 151 -4.51 13.53 15.12
CA ASP A 151 -5.16 14.41 14.13
C ASP A 151 -4.38 14.48 12.80
N LYS A 152 -3.24 13.80 12.73
CA LYS A 152 -2.40 13.83 11.53
C LYS A 152 -3.09 13.16 10.35
N GLN A 153 -3.21 13.93 9.25
CA GLN A 153 -3.62 13.41 7.95
C GLN A 153 -2.39 13.14 7.08
N VAL A 154 -2.54 12.21 6.13
CA VAL A 154 -1.48 11.80 5.22
C VAL A 154 -1.83 12.15 3.76
N HIS A 155 -0.81 12.24 2.91
CA HIS A 155 -0.98 12.57 1.50
C HIS A 155 -1.48 11.37 0.67
N ALA A 156 -0.99 10.17 0.99
CA ALA A 156 -1.49 8.96 0.34
C ALA A 156 -1.53 7.77 1.30
N VAL A 157 -2.51 6.90 1.05
CA VAL A 157 -2.61 5.56 1.61
C VAL A 157 -2.54 4.57 0.43
N LEU A 158 -1.58 3.66 0.47
CA LEU A 158 -1.36 2.63 -0.55
C LEU A 158 -1.61 1.26 0.09
N LEU A 159 -2.68 0.58 -0.34
CA LEU A 159 -3.11 -0.70 0.22
C LEU A 159 -2.64 -1.87 -0.64
N ASP A 160 -1.84 -2.73 -0.04
CA ASP A 160 -1.18 -3.88 -0.67
C ASP A 160 -1.25 -5.09 0.28
N ILE A 161 -2.47 -5.55 0.60
CA ILE A 161 -2.72 -6.66 1.55
C ILE A 161 -3.52 -7.77 0.87
N ASP A 162 -4.76 -7.47 0.45
CA ASP A 162 -5.68 -8.45 -0.10
C ASP A 162 -5.37 -8.74 -1.58
N HIS A 163 -5.75 -9.92 -2.08
CA HIS A 163 -5.58 -10.27 -3.49
C HIS A 163 -6.41 -9.37 -4.42
N SER A 164 -7.58 -8.96 -3.95
CA SER A 164 -8.44 -7.99 -4.63
C SER A 164 -9.51 -7.46 -3.65
N PRO A 165 -10.25 -6.40 -4.02
CA PRO A 165 -11.37 -5.92 -3.20
C PRO A 165 -12.47 -6.94 -2.95
N SER A 166 -12.54 -8.01 -3.74
CA SER A 166 -13.51 -9.12 -3.62
C SER A 166 -12.89 -10.46 -3.18
N HIS A 167 -11.56 -10.53 -3.06
CA HIS A 167 -10.83 -11.73 -2.66
C HIS A 167 -9.84 -11.41 -1.52
N TRP A 168 -10.30 -11.59 -0.29
CA TRP A 168 -9.62 -11.15 0.91
C TRP A 168 -8.70 -12.23 1.48
N LEU A 169 -7.54 -11.82 1.94
CA LEU A 169 -6.60 -12.68 2.66
C LEU A 169 -7.20 -13.18 3.98
N ASN A 170 -8.01 -12.34 4.64
CA ASN A 170 -8.82 -12.71 5.78
C ASN A 170 -10.27 -12.25 5.55
N LYS A 171 -11.24 -13.10 5.87
CA LYS A 171 -12.67 -12.79 5.71
C LYS A 171 -13.11 -11.52 6.47
N SER A 172 -12.48 -11.19 7.60
CA SER A 172 -12.76 -9.96 8.35
C SER A 172 -12.48 -8.71 7.54
N ASN A 173 -11.54 -8.76 6.57
CA ASN A 173 -11.16 -7.62 5.73
C ASN A 173 -12.32 -7.15 4.84
N CYS A 174 -13.33 -8.00 4.56
CA CYS A 174 -14.49 -7.62 3.77
C CYS A 174 -15.21 -6.37 4.33
N SER A 175 -15.16 -6.16 5.64
CA SER A 175 -15.79 -5.01 6.30
C SER A 175 -15.16 -3.67 5.92
N PHE A 176 -13.90 -3.67 5.46
CA PHE A 176 -13.21 -2.48 4.98
C PHE A 176 -13.78 -1.97 3.64
N TYR A 177 -14.20 -2.87 2.78
CA TYR A 177 -14.71 -2.55 1.44
C TYR A 177 -16.19 -2.15 1.49
N THR A 178 -16.51 -1.19 2.36
CA THR A 178 -17.84 -0.60 2.54
C THR A 178 -17.76 0.92 2.55
N VAL A 179 -18.85 1.62 2.19
CA VAL A 179 -18.89 3.09 2.19
C VAL A 179 -18.46 3.66 3.55
N SER A 180 -19.01 3.16 4.63
CA SER A 180 -18.75 3.67 5.99
C SER A 180 -17.28 3.49 6.41
N ALA A 181 -16.67 2.34 6.10
CA ALA A 181 -15.26 2.08 6.43
C ALA A 181 -14.33 2.97 5.59
N LEU A 182 -14.60 3.09 4.29
CA LEU A 182 -13.83 3.95 3.40
C LEU A 182 -13.99 5.44 3.75
N GLU A 183 -15.17 5.89 4.22
CA GLU A 183 -15.36 7.25 4.74
C GLU A 183 -14.47 7.51 5.97
N ASN A 184 -14.41 6.58 6.92
CA ASN A 184 -13.55 6.71 8.10
C ASN A 184 -12.07 6.78 7.70
N MET A 185 -11.63 5.92 6.78
CA MET A 185 -10.28 5.94 6.24
C MET A 185 -10.00 7.26 5.49
N SER A 186 -10.92 7.72 4.66
CA SER A 186 -10.75 8.95 3.88
C SER A 186 -10.53 10.20 4.75
N ARG A 187 -11.10 10.25 5.97
CA ARG A 187 -10.86 11.35 6.92
C ARG A 187 -9.40 11.51 7.32
N LYS A 188 -8.63 10.42 7.27
CA LYS A 188 -7.20 10.40 7.58
C LYS A 188 -6.30 10.82 6.42
N ILE A 189 -6.89 11.09 5.25
CA ILE A 189 -6.20 11.57 4.05
C ILE A 189 -6.44 13.08 3.91
N LEU A 190 -5.42 13.83 3.52
CA LEU A 190 -5.51 15.27 3.25
C LEU A 190 -6.45 15.55 2.06
N PRO A 191 -7.10 16.73 1.98
CA PRO A 191 -7.80 17.15 0.77
C PRO A 191 -6.87 17.10 -0.45
N GLY A 192 -7.32 16.51 -1.57
CA GLY A 192 -6.47 16.26 -2.75
C GLY A 192 -5.49 15.10 -2.60
N GLY A 193 -5.52 14.40 -1.47
CA GLY A 193 -4.74 13.19 -1.26
C GLY A 193 -5.34 11.96 -1.96
N ILE A 194 -4.62 10.85 -1.90
CA ILE A 194 -4.88 9.66 -2.71
C ILE A 194 -5.07 8.42 -1.83
N PHE A 195 -6.05 7.59 -2.21
CA PHE A 195 -6.13 6.20 -1.79
C PHE A 195 -5.83 5.31 -3.00
N GLY A 196 -4.77 4.53 -2.92
CA GLY A 196 -4.36 3.55 -3.93
C GLY A 196 -4.58 2.12 -3.43
N VAL A 197 -5.09 1.24 -4.29
CA VAL A 197 -5.31 -0.19 -3.98
C VAL A 197 -4.77 -1.05 -5.09
N TRP A 198 -3.99 -2.06 -4.73
CA TRP A 198 -3.60 -3.12 -5.64
C TRP A 198 -4.69 -4.19 -5.75
N SER A 199 -4.78 -4.84 -6.91
CA SER A 199 -5.66 -5.99 -7.16
C SER A 199 -5.05 -6.93 -8.19
N ASN A 200 -5.05 -8.22 -7.91
CA ASN A 200 -4.67 -9.24 -8.88
C ASN A 200 -5.73 -9.47 -9.97
N ASP A 201 -6.96 -9.01 -9.73
CA ASP A 201 -8.08 -9.18 -10.65
C ASP A 201 -8.12 -8.06 -11.70
N PRO A 202 -8.79 -8.29 -12.86
CA PRO A 202 -9.11 -7.23 -13.81
C PRO A 202 -9.90 -6.09 -13.18
N PRO A 203 -9.98 -4.91 -13.83
CA PRO A 203 -10.77 -3.78 -13.34
C PRO A 203 -12.21 -4.15 -13.01
N ASP A 204 -12.62 -3.82 -11.78
CA ASP A 204 -13.96 -4.06 -11.26
C ASP A 204 -14.74 -2.73 -11.18
N ALA A 205 -15.81 -2.64 -12.00
CA ALA A 205 -16.67 -1.46 -12.03
C ALA A 205 -17.48 -1.27 -10.73
N GLU A 206 -17.82 -2.34 -10.00
CA GLU A 206 -18.53 -2.24 -8.73
C GLU A 206 -17.65 -1.61 -7.66
N PHE A 207 -16.36 -1.96 -7.66
CA PHE A 207 -15.40 -1.35 -6.76
C PHE A 207 -15.12 0.13 -7.10
N ILE A 208 -15.01 0.48 -8.38
CA ILE A 208 -14.95 1.90 -8.80
C ILE A 208 -16.16 2.66 -8.32
N ASN A 209 -17.38 2.14 -8.56
CA ASN A 209 -18.61 2.77 -8.08
C ASN A 209 -18.67 2.89 -6.55
N LEU A 210 -18.05 1.97 -5.80
CA LEU A 210 -17.95 2.06 -4.35
C LEU A 210 -17.01 3.20 -3.94
N LEU A 211 -15.84 3.32 -4.59
CA LEU A 211 -14.89 4.40 -4.34
C LEU A 211 -15.49 5.78 -4.64
N GLU A 212 -16.22 5.92 -5.74
CA GLU A 212 -16.86 7.18 -6.14
C GLU A 212 -18.00 7.65 -5.20
N LYS A 213 -18.51 6.78 -4.33
CA LYS A 213 -19.43 7.19 -3.25
C LYS A 213 -18.73 7.93 -2.12
N VAL A 214 -17.41 7.81 -2.00
CA VAL A 214 -16.62 8.35 -0.87
C VAL A 214 -15.62 9.41 -1.34
N PHE A 215 -15.06 9.23 -2.52
CA PHE A 215 -14.05 10.08 -3.12
C PHE A 215 -14.63 10.92 -4.26
N GLU A 216 -13.95 12.00 -4.63
CA GLU A 216 -14.35 12.90 -5.72
C GLU A 216 -14.39 12.17 -7.08
N SER A 217 -13.41 11.29 -7.29
CA SER A 217 -13.32 10.43 -8.46
C SER A 217 -12.46 9.20 -8.16
N ALA A 218 -12.63 8.17 -8.97
CA ALA A 218 -11.79 6.99 -8.93
C ALA A 218 -11.47 6.52 -10.36
N GLU A 219 -10.30 5.92 -10.53
CA GLU A 219 -9.87 5.31 -11.79
C GLU A 219 -9.17 3.98 -11.52
N SER A 220 -9.12 3.14 -12.53
CA SER A 220 -8.34 1.90 -12.52
C SER A 220 -7.34 1.90 -13.67
N GLN A 221 -6.13 1.42 -13.40
CA GLN A 221 -5.08 1.25 -14.39
C GLN A 221 -4.62 -0.20 -14.43
N VAL A 222 -4.66 -0.81 -15.61
CA VAL A 222 -4.11 -2.15 -15.84
C VAL A 222 -2.60 -2.03 -15.96
N VAL A 223 -1.89 -2.78 -15.15
CA VAL A 223 -0.43 -2.89 -15.18
C VAL A 223 -0.08 -4.25 -15.79
N SER A 224 0.49 -4.25 -16.99
CA SER A 224 0.98 -5.46 -17.65
C SER A 224 2.48 -5.59 -17.44
N PHE A 225 2.93 -6.83 -17.23
CA PHE A 225 4.34 -7.15 -17.04
C PHE A 225 4.67 -8.52 -17.64
N PRO A 226 5.92 -8.75 -18.08
CA PRO A 226 6.33 -10.03 -18.61
C PRO A 226 6.14 -11.17 -17.61
N ASN A 227 5.57 -12.28 -18.06
CA ASN A 227 5.52 -13.50 -17.29
C ASN A 227 6.49 -14.55 -17.88
N PRO A 228 7.67 -14.70 -17.29
CA PRO A 228 8.68 -15.58 -17.85
C PRO A 228 8.34 -17.07 -17.75
N TYR A 229 7.29 -17.46 -16.99
CA TYR A 229 6.84 -18.84 -16.92
C TYR A 229 5.95 -19.23 -18.10
N THR A 230 5.32 -18.28 -18.77
CA THR A 230 4.36 -18.52 -19.87
C THR A 230 4.82 -17.97 -21.21
N ASP A 231 6.01 -17.34 -21.26
CA ASP A 231 6.51 -16.56 -22.43
C ASP A 231 5.51 -15.49 -22.92
N GLY A 232 4.63 -15.02 -22.02
CA GLY A 232 3.59 -14.05 -22.25
C GLY A 232 3.63 -12.90 -21.25
N GLU A 233 2.47 -12.29 -21.06
CA GLU A 233 2.26 -11.23 -20.08
C GLU A 233 1.29 -11.67 -18.99
N SER A 234 1.47 -11.17 -17.79
CA SER A 234 0.47 -11.11 -16.72
C SER A 234 0.06 -9.68 -16.48
N SER A 235 -1.10 -9.49 -15.89
CA SER A 235 -1.57 -8.14 -15.54
C SER A 235 -2.21 -8.13 -14.17
N CYS A 236 -2.19 -6.98 -13.56
CA CYS A 236 -2.91 -6.65 -12.34
C CYS A 236 -3.60 -5.29 -12.51
N THR A 237 -4.37 -4.87 -11.52
CA THR A 237 -5.05 -3.58 -11.53
C THR A 237 -4.58 -2.73 -10.36
N VAL A 238 -4.33 -1.45 -10.60
CA VAL A 238 -4.15 -0.44 -9.57
C VAL A 238 -5.35 0.50 -9.64
N TYR A 239 -6.07 0.62 -8.52
CA TYR A 239 -7.13 1.60 -8.35
C TYR A 239 -6.57 2.84 -7.66
N LEU A 240 -6.98 4.02 -8.11
CA LEU A 240 -6.65 5.31 -7.51
C LEU A 240 -7.93 6.07 -7.24
N ALA A 241 -8.16 6.44 -5.99
CA ALA A 241 -9.29 7.28 -5.58
C ALA A 241 -8.78 8.62 -5.05
N TYR A 242 -9.37 9.70 -5.51
CA TYR A 242 -8.94 11.06 -5.29
C TYR A 242 -9.84 11.74 -4.26
N LYS A 243 -9.26 12.20 -3.15
CA LYS A 243 -10.03 12.94 -2.15
C LYS A 243 -10.29 14.36 -2.63
N MET A 244 -11.54 14.81 -2.47
CA MET A 244 -11.97 16.16 -2.84
C MET A 244 -11.06 17.23 -2.21
N MET A 245 -10.69 18.23 -3.01
CA MET A 245 -10.03 19.44 -2.51
C MET A 245 -11.03 20.27 -1.72
N CYS A 246 -10.65 20.75 -0.53
CA CYS A 246 -11.44 21.82 0.11
C CYS A 246 -11.33 23.08 -0.74
N MET A 247 -12.44 23.51 -1.34
CA MET A 247 -12.50 24.84 -1.93
C MET A 247 -12.42 25.85 -0.77
N GLU A 248 -11.35 26.63 -0.68
CA GLU A 248 -11.34 27.83 0.19
C GLU A 248 -12.49 28.72 -0.27
N GLN A 249 -13.46 28.96 0.61
CA GLN A 249 -14.46 29.98 0.34
C GLN A 249 -13.70 31.31 0.21
N PRO A 250 -13.92 32.09 -0.88
CA PRO A 250 -13.30 33.42 -0.99
C PRO A 250 -13.70 34.22 0.24
N SER A 251 -12.71 34.69 0.99
CA SER A 251 -12.89 35.56 2.13
C SER A 251 -13.84 36.69 1.74
N ARG A 252 -14.98 36.81 2.44
CA ARG A 252 -15.87 37.99 2.31
C ARG A 252 -15.03 39.21 2.68
N ILE A 253 -14.64 39.97 1.68
CA ILE A 253 -14.13 41.33 1.89
C ILE A 253 -15.31 42.12 2.45
N GLU A 254 -15.30 42.35 3.77
CA GLU A 254 -16.17 43.34 4.38
C GLU A 254 -15.82 44.70 3.78
N THR A 255 -16.65 45.14 2.85
CA THR A 255 -16.68 46.55 2.41
C THR A 255 -17.26 47.39 3.55
N GLU A 256 -16.38 47.88 4.42
CA GLU A 256 -16.75 49.01 5.30
C GLU A 256 -17.18 50.19 4.42
N LYS A 257 -18.48 50.40 4.34
CA LYS A 257 -19.03 51.65 3.87
C LYS A 257 -18.68 52.73 4.94
N LYS A 258 -17.64 53.50 4.67
CA LYS A 258 -17.50 54.83 5.32
C LYS A 258 -18.67 55.69 4.88
N THR A 259 -19.59 55.92 5.79
CA THR A 259 -20.61 56.99 5.68
C THR A 259 -19.97 58.27 6.18
N LEU A 260 -19.90 59.28 5.33
CA LEU A 260 -19.64 60.66 5.64
C LEU A 260 -20.88 61.30 6.23
#